data_c113dcd1733a3e6ea5c43bb65c66b97c
#
_entry.id   c113dcd1733a3e6ea5c43bb65c66b97c
#
_cell.length_a   1.000
_cell.length_b   1.000
_cell.length_c   1.000
_cell.angle_alpha   90.00
_cell.angle_beta   90.00
_cell.angle_gamma   90.00
#
_symmetry.space_group_name_H-M   'P 1'
#
loop_
_entity.id
_entity.type
_entity.pdbx_description
1 polymer ?
#
loop_
_entity_poly.entity_id
_entity_poly.type
_entity_poly.pdbx_seq_one_letter_code
_entity_poly.pdbx_strand_id
1 'polypeptide(L)'
;MAKQVADKVAALKSNRLNFEKSWQEISELVLPRKADFTVAQTAGTPRTRKLFETTAVNAAELLAAGLHGLMTNPAGKWFALQTAGMSDSKPVRRWLERAERIIADEIAKPAAAFATNIHEVYLDLAVLGTAGLYDGWNEDKDCLLFQSRFLGELFISENAAGQVDEVYRVFRLPVSKIVKTWGTDVLPERLKTLFSQGKEEECEIIHAVLPNPLYEKGAVFQKPVLSAYVLKDSQTVLFSGGFDEMPLFVVRWSKASGEVYGRSPAFSALPDIKMLQEMMRETLIAAQLANRPPVLVRDD
;
A
#
# COMPACT_ATOMS: atom_id res chain seq x y z
N MET A 1 0.61 -21.18 14.57
CA MET A 1 0.13 -19.99 13.84
C MET A 1 1.18 -18.88 13.79
N ALA A 2 1.56 -18.23 14.90
CA ALA A 2 2.48 -17.07 14.87
C ALA A 2 3.82 -17.35 14.17
N LYS A 3 4.47 -18.48 14.50
CA LYS A 3 5.71 -18.90 13.84
C LYS A 3 5.51 -19.13 12.35
N GLN A 4 4.43 -19.79 11.93
CA GLN A 4 4.13 -20.03 10.52
C GLN A 4 3.93 -18.71 9.75
N VAL A 5 3.25 -17.73 10.35
CA VAL A 5 3.08 -16.38 9.76
C VAL A 5 4.44 -15.70 9.60
N ALA A 6 5.30 -15.72 10.61
CA ALA A 6 6.64 -15.11 10.54
C ALA A 6 7.51 -15.80 9.48
N ASP A 7 7.53 -17.13 9.41
CA ASP A 7 8.29 -17.90 8.43
C ASP A 7 7.78 -17.62 7.00
N LYS A 8 6.46 -17.54 6.81
CA LYS A 8 5.85 -17.20 5.50
C LYS A 8 6.26 -15.79 5.04
N VAL A 9 6.20 -14.80 5.93
CA VAL A 9 6.64 -13.43 5.62
C VAL A 9 8.12 -13.40 5.24
N ALA A 10 8.98 -14.15 5.95
CA ALA A 10 10.40 -14.23 5.62
C ALA A 10 10.63 -14.82 4.22
N ALA A 11 9.91 -15.87 3.85
CA ALA A 11 9.96 -16.46 2.51
C ALA A 11 9.47 -15.47 1.42
N LEU A 12 8.34 -14.80 1.65
CA LEU A 12 7.80 -13.79 0.72
C LEU A 12 8.76 -12.60 0.56
N LYS A 13 9.42 -12.16 1.63
CA LYS A 13 10.43 -11.12 1.60
C LYS A 13 11.62 -11.51 0.72
N SER A 14 12.12 -12.74 0.84
CA SER A 14 13.20 -13.24 -0.01
C SER A 14 12.80 -13.23 -1.48
N ASN A 15 11.59 -13.66 -1.81
CA ASN A 15 11.11 -13.76 -3.19
C ASN A 15 10.93 -12.39 -3.89
N ARG A 16 10.71 -11.30 -3.13
CA ARG A 16 10.48 -9.98 -3.73
C ARG A 16 11.69 -9.05 -3.74
N LEU A 17 12.88 -9.49 -3.29
CA LEU A 17 14.09 -8.67 -3.20
C LEU A 17 14.44 -7.92 -4.51
N ASN A 18 14.24 -8.56 -5.66
CA ASN A 18 14.52 -7.94 -6.96
C ASN A 18 13.51 -6.83 -7.28
N PHE A 19 12.24 -7.02 -6.90
CA PHE A 19 11.22 -5.97 -7.02
C PHE A 19 11.51 -4.79 -6.09
N GLU A 20 11.92 -5.04 -4.84
CA GLU A 20 12.25 -3.98 -3.88
C GLU A 20 13.36 -3.06 -4.40
N LYS A 21 14.40 -3.62 -5.05
CA LYS A 21 15.46 -2.83 -5.69
C LYS A 21 14.90 -1.95 -6.81
N SER A 22 14.06 -2.51 -7.67
CA SER A 22 13.45 -1.77 -8.77
C SER A 22 12.49 -0.69 -8.27
N TRP A 23 11.65 -1.01 -7.28
CA TRP A 23 10.75 -0.03 -6.65
C TRP A 23 11.52 1.10 -5.96
N GLN A 24 12.63 0.79 -5.28
CA GLN A 24 13.49 1.81 -4.67
C GLN A 24 14.01 2.79 -5.74
N GLU A 25 14.57 2.25 -6.83
CA GLU A 25 15.13 3.06 -7.91
C GLU A 25 14.06 3.92 -8.61
N ILE A 26 12.92 3.32 -8.96
CA ILE A 26 11.80 4.05 -9.57
C ILE A 26 11.28 5.12 -8.61
N SER A 27 11.08 4.78 -7.33
CA SER A 27 10.56 5.72 -6.35
C SER A 27 11.50 6.92 -6.15
N GLU A 28 12.81 6.72 -6.14
CA GLU A 28 13.78 7.80 -6.01
C GLU A 28 13.68 8.83 -7.14
N LEU A 29 13.23 8.41 -8.34
CA LEU A 29 13.16 9.24 -9.53
C LEU A 29 11.73 9.72 -9.86
N VAL A 30 10.70 8.98 -9.47
CA VAL A 30 9.30 9.25 -9.86
C VAL A 30 8.39 9.56 -8.68
N LEU A 31 8.63 8.95 -7.51
CA LEU A 31 7.81 9.14 -6.30
C LEU A 31 8.68 9.21 -5.04
N PRO A 32 9.55 10.23 -4.90
CA PRO A 32 10.57 10.28 -3.84
C PRO A 32 10.01 10.14 -2.42
N ARG A 33 8.78 10.61 -2.19
CA ARG A 33 8.12 10.49 -0.87
C ARG A 33 7.90 9.06 -0.40
N LYS A 34 7.91 8.07 -1.31
CA LYS A 34 7.74 6.63 -1.02
C LYS A 34 9.00 5.78 -1.24
N ALA A 35 10.18 6.39 -1.38
CA ALA A 35 11.45 5.71 -1.63
C ALA A 35 12.04 5.07 -0.35
N ASP A 36 11.28 4.19 0.32
CA ASP A 36 11.62 3.55 1.60
C ASP A 36 11.59 2.01 1.51
N PHE A 37 11.96 1.43 0.36
CA PHE A 37 11.94 -0.02 0.17
C PHE A 37 13.20 -0.71 0.70
N THR A 38 14.37 -0.25 0.27
CA THR A 38 15.67 -0.82 0.66
C THR A 38 16.46 0.08 1.61
N VAL A 39 16.13 1.37 1.66
CA VAL A 39 16.79 2.37 2.49
C VAL A 39 15.73 3.01 3.38
N ALA A 40 15.74 2.66 4.67
CA ALA A 40 14.87 3.33 5.64
C ALA A 40 15.31 4.79 5.83
N GLN A 41 14.37 5.70 5.67
CA GLN A 41 14.60 7.13 5.86
C GLN A 41 13.80 7.65 7.05
N THR A 42 14.40 8.59 7.78
CA THR A 42 13.68 9.27 8.87
C THR A 42 12.71 10.31 8.32
N ALA A 43 11.66 10.60 9.07
CA ALA A 43 10.71 11.65 8.71
C ALA A 43 11.41 13.01 8.51
N GLY A 44 11.03 13.74 7.44
CA GLY A 44 11.64 15.04 7.12
C GLY A 44 12.97 14.99 6.36
N THR A 45 13.53 13.81 6.08
CA THR A 45 14.74 13.71 5.25
C THR A 45 14.46 14.21 3.83
N PRO A 46 15.35 15.07 3.24
CA PRO A 46 15.22 15.50 1.85
C PRO A 46 15.34 14.30 0.90
N ARG A 47 14.26 13.99 0.18
CA ARG A 47 14.17 12.80 -0.70
C ARG A 47 14.45 13.11 -2.17
N THR A 48 14.68 14.40 -2.51
CA THR A 48 14.86 14.88 -3.89
C THR A 48 16.31 15.05 -4.32
N ARG A 49 17.27 14.54 -3.53
CA ARG A 49 18.72 14.73 -3.80
C ARG A 49 19.21 14.15 -5.13
N LYS A 50 18.50 13.14 -5.66
CA LYS A 50 18.83 12.48 -6.93
C LYS A 50 18.07 13.08 -8.12
N LEU A 51 17.18 14.04 -7.88
CA LEU A 51 16.36 14.64 -8.92
C LEU A 51 17.01 15.93 -9.44
N PHE A 52 17.28 15.98 -10.74
CA PHE A 52 17.72 17.15 -11.48
C PHE A 52 16.57 17.75 -12.32
N GLU A 53 15.52 16.96 -12.57
CA GLU A 53 14.31 17.39 -13.26
C GLU A 53 13.10 16.60 -12.76
N THR A 54 11.86 17.07 -12.99
CA THR A 54 10.63 16.56 -12.39
C THR A 54 9.58 16.09 -13.39
N THR A 55 9.92 15.95 -14.67
CA THR A 55 8.97 15.53 -15.71
C THR A 55 8.29 14.19 -15.36
N ALA A 56 9.07 13.21 -14.90
CA ALA A 56 8.54 11.90 -14.53
C ALA A 56 7.61 11.96 -13.31
N VAL A 57 7.92 12.81 -12.32
CA VAL A 57 7.08 13.03 -11.15
C VAL A 57 5.73 13.61 -11.58
N ASN A 58 5.75 14.66 -12.40
CA ASN A 58 4.54 15.31 -12.90
C ASN A 58 3.71 14.38 -13.79
N ALA A 59 4.35 13.56 -14.62
CA ALA A 59 3.67 12.59 -15.48
C ALA A 59 2.93 11.52 -14.66
N ALA A 60 3.53 11.03 -13.56
CA ALA A 60 2.91 10.08 -12.66
C ALA A 60 1.68 10.67 -11.95
N GLU A 61 1.79 11.90 -11.44
CA GLU A 61 0.66 12.60 -10.80
C GLU A 61 -0.47 12.87 -11.82
N LEU A 62 -0.14 13.26 -13.05
CA LEU A 62 -1.12 13.48 -14.11
C LEU A 62 -1.85 12.18 -14.49
N LEU A 63 -1.12 11.06 -14.58
CA LEU A 63 -1.71 9.75 -14.86
C LEU A 63 -2.65 9.32 -13.72
N ALA A 64 -2.22 9.47 -12.46
CA ALA A 64 -3.06 9.14 -11.31
C ALA A 64 -4.32 10.02 -11.24
N ALA A 65 -4.20 11.31 -11.50
CA ALA A 65 -5.34 12.24 -11.58
C ALA A 65 -6.29 11.87 -12.72
N GLY A 66 -5.75 11.47 -13.87
CA GLY A 66 -6.54 10.98 -15.02
C GLY A 66 -7.32 9.72 -14.69
N LEU A 67 -6.68 8.73 -14.07
CA LEU A 67 -7.36 7.51 -13.59
C LEU A 67 -8.47 7.84 -12.59
N HIS A 68 -8.20 8.70 -11.61
CA HIS A 68 -9.20 9.13 -10.63
C HIS A 68 -10.39 9.84 -11.30
N GLY A 69 -10.13 10.75 -12.23
CA GLY A 69 -11.19 11.47 -12.95
C GLY A 69 -12.03 10.59 -13.87
N LEU A 70 -11.46 9.53 -14.42
CA LEU A 70 -12.15 8.66 -15.36
C LEU A 70 -12.85 7.46 -14.68
N MET A 71 -12.21 6.85 -13.67
CA MET A 71 -12.70 5.60 -13.07
C MET A 71 -13.55 5.82 -11.81
N THR A 72 -13.16 6.78 -10.96
CA THR A 72 -13.82 7.02 -9.66
C THR A 72 -14.05 8.52 -9.45
N ASN A 73 -14.64 9.18 -10.43
CA ASN A 73 -14.90 10.62 -10.38
C ASN A 73 -15.77 10.98 -9.16
N PRO A 74 -15.27 11.77 -8.20
CA PRO A 74 -16.04 12.12 -7.00
C PRO A 74 -17.24 13.04 -7.31
N ALA A 75 -17.25 13.72 -8.46
CA ALA A 75 -18.34 14.61 -8.88
C ALA A 75 -19.44 13.89 -9.65
N GLY A 76 -19.28 12.61 -9.97
CA GLY A 76 -20.21 11.85 -10.80
C GLY A 76 -20.46 10.44 -10.31
N LYS A 77 -21.50 9.82 -10.87
CA LYS A 77 -21.81 8.40 -10.63
C LYS A 77 -20.86 7.55 -11.48
N TRP A 78 -20.06 6.71 -10.84
CA TRP A 78 -19.07 5.87 -11.49
C TRP A 78 -19.34 4.37 -11.36
N PHE A 79 -20.42 3.96 -10.65
CA PHE A 79 -20.86 2.57 -10.57
C PHE A 79 -22.39 2.48 -10.66
N ALA A 80 -22.90 1.30 -11.03
CA ALA A 80 -24.30 0.98 -11.06
C ALA A 80 -24.52 -0.47 -10.58
N LEU A 81 -25.61 -0.70 -9.85
CA LEU A 81 -26.01 -2.02 -9.43
C LEU A 81 -26.96 -2.64 -10.46
N GLN A 82 -26.71 -3.90 -10.80
CA GLN A 82 -27.53 -4.69 -11.71
C GLN A 82 -27.81 -6.06 -11.13
N THR A 83 -28.99 -6.61 -11.43
CA THR A 83 -29.35 -7.98 -11.06
C THR A 83 -29.09 -8.91 -12.25
N ALA A 84 -28.24 -9.92 -12.05
CA ALA A 84 -28.02 -10.94 -13.06
C ALA A 84 -29.27 -11.83 -13.19
N GLY A 85 -29.89 -11.85 -14.38
CA GLY A 85 -30.99 -12.79 -14.72
C GLY A 85 -32.36 -12.54 -14.10
N MET A 86 -32.57 -11.43 -13.38
CA MET A 86 -33.88 -11.04 -12.90
C MET A 86 -34.60 -10.08 -13.88
N SER A 87 -35.91 -10.18 -13.96
CA SER A 87 -36.70 -9.25 -14.80
C SER A 87 -36.49 -7.81 -14.35
N ASP A 88 -36.22 -6.92 -15.30
CA ASP A 88 -36.03 -5.48 -15.10
C ASP A 88 -37.36 -4.77 -14.78
N SER A 89 -37.98 -5.16 -13.65
CA SER A 89 -39.24 -4.57 -13.21
C SER A 89 -38.98 -3.20 -12.55
N LYS A 90 -39.95 -2.30 -12.69
CA LYS A 90 -39.89 -0.95 -12.07
C LYS A 90 -39.58 -0.97 -10.56
N PRO A 91 -40.15 -1.89 -9.73
CA PRO A 91 -39.85 -1.95 -8.31
C PRO A 91 -38.37 -2.32 -8.04
N VAL A 92 -37.83 -3.31 -8.77
CA VAL A 92 -36.44 -3.76 -8.64
C VAL A 92 -35.49 -2.62 -9.01
N ARG A 93 -35.72 -1.93 -10.11
CA ARG A 93 -34.92 -0.80 -10.56
C ARG A 93 -34.90 0.33 -9.53
N ARG A 94 -36.05 0.71 -8.96
CA ARG A 94 -36.12 1.71 -7.89
C ARG A 94 -35.35 1.31 -6.62
N TRP A 95 -35.40 0.02 -6.28
CA TRP A 95 -34.67 -0.50 -5.14
C TRP A 95 -33.13 -0.42 -5.37
N LEU A 96 -32.66 -0.83 -6.56
CA LEU A 96 -31.26 -0.73 -6.96
C LEU A 96 -30.77 0.71 -6.95
N GLU A 97 -31.53 1.64 -7.56
CA GLU A 97 -31.19 3.08 -7.56
C GLU A 97 -31.09 3.67 -6.15
N ARG A 98 -31.95 3.20 -5.23
CA ARG A 98 -31.90 3.61 -3.83
C ARG A 98 -30.64 3.04 -3.13
N ALA A 99 -30.34 1.76 -3.34
CA ALA A 99 -29.15 1.10 -2.79
C ALA A 99 -27.86 1.76 -3.31
N GLU A 100 -27.79 2.04 -4.62
CA GLU A 100 -26.66 2.78 -5.21
C GLU A 100 -26.44 4.14 -4.56
N ARG A 101 -27.51 4.89 -4.29
CA ARG A 101 -27.42 6.19 -3.64
C ARG A 101 -26.88 6.07 -2.23
N ILE A 102 -27.39 5.12 -1.45
CA ILE A 102 -26.93 4.88 -0.07
C ILE A 102 -25.43 4.51 -0.07
N ILE A 103 -25.00 3.61 -0.95
CA ILE A 103 -23.60 3.21 -1.06
C ILE A 103 -22.71 4.40 -1.47
N ALA A 104 -23.18 5.19 -2.47
CA ALA A 104 -22.43 6.37 -2.91
C ALA A 104 -22.28 7.42 -1.78
N ASP A 105 -23.37 7.67 -1.03
CA ASP A 105 -23.35 8.59 0.10
C ASP A 105 -22.41 8.11 1.22
N GLU A 106 -22.37 6.79 1.50
CA GLU A 106 -21.43 6.21 2.48
C GLU A 106 -19.97 6.35 2.03
N ILE A 107 -19.67 6.05 0.77
CA ILE A 107 -18.31 6.19 0.19
C ILE A 107 -17.87 7.66 0.17
N ALA A 108 -18.80 8.59 -0.07
CA ALA A 108 -18.54 10.02 -0.16
C ALA A 108 -18.33 10.70 1.22
N LYS A 109 -18.63 10.02 2.33
CA LYS A 109 -18.40 10.59 3.66
C LYS A 109 -16.92 10.97 3.84
N PRO A 110 -16.61 12.19 4.33
CA PRO A 110 -15.22 12.59 4.58
C PRO A 110 -14.48 11.63 5.54
N ALA A 111 -15.21 11.03 6.48
CA ALA A 111 -14.66 10.07 7.43
C ALA A 111 -14.28 8.72 6.80
N ALA A 112 -14.91 8.34 5.69
CA ALA A 112 -14.54 7.15 4.91
C ALA A 112 -13.21 7.34 4.16
N ALA A 113 -12.85 8.58 3.84
CA ALA A 113 -11.61 8.99 3.18
C ALA A 113 -11.33 8.26 1.83
N PHE A 114 -12.39 7.84 1.12
CA PHE A 114 -12.25 7.07 -0.13
C PHE A 114 -11.49 7.83 -1.21
N ALA A 115 -11.93 9.06 -1.54
CA ALA A 115 -11.36 9.84 -2.64
C ALA A 115 -9.84 10.07 -2.47
N THR A 116 -9.39 10.37 -1.26
CA THR A 116 -7.98 10.58 -0.96
C THR A 116 -7.17 9.29 -1.09
N ASN A 117 -7.70 8.19 -0.54
CA ASN A 117 -6.99 6.92 -0.53
C ASN A 117 -6.99 6.23 -1.90
N ILE A 118 -8.06 6.33 -2.68
CA ILE A 118 -8.09 5.76 -4.03
C ILE A 118 -7.15 6.51 -4.98
N HIS A 119 -7.00 7.84 -4.83
CA HIS A 119 -6.00 8.59 -5.59
C HIS A 119 -4.57 8.13 -5.29
N GLU A 120 -4.27 7.87 -4.01
CA GLU A 120 -2.98 7.31 -3.59
C GLU A 120 -2.74 5.90 -4.17
N VAL A 121 -3.80 5.07 -4.24
CA VAL A 121 -3.76 3.75 -4.91
C VAL A 121 -3.45 3.90 -6.39
N TYR A 122 -4.07 4.85 -7.10
CA TYR A 122 -3.78 5.10 -8.51
C TYR A 122 -2.34 5.56 -8.74
N LEU A 123 -1.81 6.40 -7.84
CA LEU A 123 -0.42 6.84 -7.92
C LEU A 123 0.55 5.67 -7.68
N ASP A 124 0.30 4.84 -6.67
CA ASP A 124 1.10 3.63 -6.44
C ASP A 124 1.04 2.67 -7.63
N LEU A 125 -0.13 2.50 -8.21
CA LEU A 125 -0.32 1.66 -9.38
C LEU A 125 0.45 2.18 -10.60
N ALA A 126 0.42 3.50 -10.83
CA ALA A 126 1.14 4.15 -11.93
C ALA A 126 2.67 4.06 -11.78
N VAL A 127 3.18 4.11 -10.54
CA VAL A 127 4.63 4.15 -10.26
C VAL A 127 5.18 2.77 -9.90
N LEU A 128 4.54 2.04 -8.99
CA LEU A 128 5.04 0.78 -8.45
C LEU A 128 4.45 -0.46 -9.17
N GLY A 129 3.32 -0.29 -9.87
CA GLY A 129 2.64 -1.36 -10.58
C GLY A 129 1.79 -2.29 -9.72
N THR A 130 1.84 -2.12 -8.42
CA THR A 130 1.03 -2.85 -7.44
C THR A 130 0.62 -1.88 -6.34
N ALA A 131 -0.65 -1.91 -5.96
CA ALA A 131 -1.19 -1.06 -4.92
C ALA A 131 -2.16 -1.85 -4.03
N GLY A 132 -2.24 -1.49 -2.76
CA GLY A 132 -3.13 -2.11 -1.79
C GLY A 132 -4.10 -1.11 -1.17
N LEU A 133 -5.39 -1.47 -1.15
CA LEU A 133 -6.44 -0.74 -0.46
C LEU A 133 -7.05 -1.63 0.61
N TYR A 134 -7.13 -1.12 1.82
CA TYR A 134 -7.88 -1.73 2.90
C TYR A 134 -9.28 -1.12 2.95
N ASP A 135 -10.28 -1.96 3.01
CA ASP A 135 -11.68 -1.63 3.25
C ASP A 135 -12.10 -2.19 4.61
N GLY A 136 -12.68 -1.36 5.45
CA GLY A 136 -13.10 -1.72 6.79
C GLY A 136 -14.21 -0.83 7.32
N TRP A 137 -14.51 -1.00 8.59
CA TRP A 137 -15.49 -0.19 9.31
C TRP A 137 -14.81 0.66 10.37
N ASN A 138 -15.18 1.92 10.45
CA ASN A 138 -14.75 2.83 11.50
C ASN A 138 -15.81 2.85 12.59
N GLU A 139 -15.57 2.13 13.69
CA GLU A 139 -16.51 2.00 14.80
C GLU A 139 -16.76 3.35 15.49
N ASP A 140 -15.74 4.21 15.59
CA ASP A 140 -15.88 5.52 16.27
C ASP A 140 -16.81 6.48 15.52
N LYS A 141 -16.88 6.37 14.18
CA LYS A 141 -17.62 7.27 13.30
C LYS A 141 -18.79 6.61 12.59
N ASP A 142 -19.01 5.34 12.84
CA ASP A 142 -20.07 4.52 12.24
C ASP A 142 -20.17 4.69 10.71
N CYS A 143 -19.06 4.45 10.02
CA CYS A 143 -18.94 4.58 8.57
C CYS A 143 -17.88 3.66 7.97
N LEU A 144 -17.89 3.52 6.65
CA LEU A 144 -16.82 2.85 5.91
C LEU A 144 -15.47 3.54 6.16
N LEU A 145 -14.39 2.77 6.06
CA LEU A 145 -13.02 3.24 6.20
C LEU A 145 -12.15 2.67 5.09
N PHE A 146 -11.66 3.54 4.22
CA PHE A 146 -10.71 3.17 3.18
C PHE A 146 -9.32 3.66 3.53
N GLN A 147 -8.31 2.80 3.37
CA GLN A 147 -6.92 3.15 3.65
C GLN A 147 -5.99 2.55 2.59
N SER A 148 -5.31 3.41 1.86
CA SER A 148 -4.16 3.01 1.04
C SER A 148 -3.07 2.42 1.93
N ARG A 149 -2.48 1.30 1.50
CA ARG A 149 -1.40 0.63 2.23
C ARG A 149 -0.11 0.72 1.42
N PHE A 150 0.95 1.19 2.07
CA PHE A 150 2.25 1.28 1.42
C PHE A 150 2.75 -0.10 0.98
N LEU A 151 3.13 -0.24 -0.29
CA LEU A 151 3.55 -1.51 -0.87
C LEU A 151 4.78 -2.11 -0.16
N GLY A 152 5.66 -1.27 0.39
CA GLY A 152 6.80 -1.71 1.18
C GLY A 152 6.41 -2.56 2.39
N GLU A 153 5.23 -2.31 2.97
CA GLU A 153 4.68 -3.06 4.10
C GLU A 153 3.91 -4.31 3.68
N LEU A 154 3.49 -4.44 2.39
CA LEU A 154 2.59 -5.49 1.92
C LEU A 154 3.36 -6.65 1.28
N PHE A 155 3.16 -7.84 1.78
CA PHE A 155 3.64 -9.10 1.22
C PHE A 155 2.44 -9.93 0.80
N ILE A 156 2.40 -10.34 -0.46
CA ILE A 156 1.24 -10.99 -1.07
C ILE A 156 1.58 -12.39 -1.58
N SER A 157 0.60 -13.26 -1.58
CA SER A 157 0.64 -14.57 -2.18
C SER A 157 -0.61 -14.79 -3.03
N GLU A 158 -0.50 -15.64 -4.05
CA GLU A 158 -1.59 -15.96 -4.97
C GLU A 158 -2.03 -17.41 -4.79
N ASN A 159 -3.32 -17.62 -5.02
CA ASN A 159 -3.89 -18.95 -5.18
C ASN A 159 -3.59 -19.54 -6.57
N ALA A 160 -4.02 -20.79 -6.80
CA ALA A 160 -3.84 -21.48 -8.07
C ALA A 160 -4.52 -20.77 -9.27
N ALA A 161 -5.51 -19.91 -9.02
CA ALA A 161 -6.18 -19.10 -10.04
C ALA A 161 -5.46 -17.78 -10.32
N GLY A 162 -4.33 -17.49 -9.67
CA GLY A 162 -3.59 -16.23 -9.84
C GLY A 162 -4.24 -15.02 -9.17
N GLN A 163 -5.16 -15.24 -8.23
CA GLN A 163 -5.78 -14.21 -7.42
C GLN A 163 -5.02 -14.08 -6.09
N VAL A 164 -4.84 -12.86 -5.61
CA VAL A 164 -4.25 -12.60 -4.29
C VAL A 164 -5.26 -12.99 -3.23
N ASP A 165 -4.94 -14.01 -2.45
CA ASP A 165 -5.77 -14.54 -1.36
C ASP A 165 -5.09 -14.49 0.00
N GLU A 166 -3.76 -14.28 0.04
CA GLU A 166 -3.03 -14.07 1.27
C GLU A 166 -2.32 -12.71 1.23
N VAL A 167 -2.53 -11.89 2.24
CA VAL A 167 -1.86 -10.61 2.40
C VAL A 167 -1.29 -10.50 3.80
N TYR A 168 -0.01 -10.17 3.89
CA TYR A 168 0.69 -9.93 5.14
C TYR A 168 1.20 -8.49 5.13
N ARG A 169 0.79 -7.70 6.12
CA ARG A 169 1.28 -6.34 6.30
C ARG A 169 2.28 -6.32 7.46
N VAL A 170 3.50 -5.87 7.20
CA VAL A 170 4.55 -5.71 8.20
C VAL A 170 4.76 -4.23 8.47
N PHE A 171 4.52 -3.79 9.69
CA PHE A 171 4.60 -2.39 10.07
C PHE A 171 5.08 -2.24 11.52
N ARG A 172 5.46 -1.02 11.91
CA ARG A 172 5.95 -0.74 13.26
C ARG A 172 4.97 0.10 14.05
N LEU A 173 4.82 -0.24 15.33
CA LEU A 173 4.09 0.57 16.30
C LEU A 173 4.88 0.69 17.59
N PRO A 174 4.84 1.86 18.25
CA PRO A 174 5.37 2.00 19.61
C PRO A 174 4.50 1.21 20.61
N VAL A 175 5.13 0.74 21.68
CA VAL A 175 4.47 -0.09 22.72
C VAL A 175 3.22 0.58 23.27
N SER A 176 3.23 1.90 23.47
CA SER A 176 2.05 2.65 23.95
C SER A 176 0.83 2.49 23.05
N LYS A 177 1.01 2.50 21.71
CA LYS A 177 -0.08 2.27 20.76
C LYS A 177 -0.58 0.83 20.78
N ILE A 178 0.34 -0.14 20.94
CA ILE A 178 -0.02 -1.56 21.04
C ILE A 178 -0.90 -1.78 22.28
N VAL A 179 -0.51 -1.23 23.42
CA VAL A 179 -1.28 -1.31 24.67
C VAL A 179 -2.66 -0.66 24.51
N LYS A 180 -2.73 0.52 23.88
CA LYS A 180 -4.00 1.20 23.64
C LYS A 180 -4.96 0.38 22.77
N THR A 181 -4.45 -0.38 21.81
CA THR A 181 -5.26 -1.12 20.83
C THR A 181 -5.67 -2.50 21.34
N TRP A 182 -4.76 -3.25 21.97
CA TRP A 182 -4.99 -4.65 22.34
C TRP A 182 -4.89 -4.94 23.84
N GLY A 183 -4.55 -3.95 24.66
CA GLY A 183 -4.38 -4.10 26.10
C GLY A 183 -2.97 -4.57 26.50
N THR A 184 -2.74 -4.63 27.81
CA THR A 184 -1.45 -5.06 28.39
C THR A 184 -1.33 -6.59 28.47
N ASP A 185 -2.46 -7.31 28.57
CA ASP A 185 -2.49 -8.74 28.90
C ASP A 185 -1.87 -9.62 27.82
N VAL A 186 -1.99 -9.19 26.57
CA VAL A 186 -1.45 -9.92 25.40
C VAL A 186 0.05 -9.68 25.15
N LEU A 187 0.67 -8.76 25.91
CA LEU A 187 2.08 -8.43 25.73
C LEU A 187 3.01 -9.43 26.42
N PRO A 188 4.19 -9.71 25.82
CA PRO A 188 5.28 -10.37 26.52
C PRO A 188 5.76 -9.55 27.73
N GLU A 189 6.23 -10.23 28.79
CA GLU A 189 6.67 -9.61 30.04
C GLU A 189 7.75 -8.51 29.82
N ARG A 190 8.63 -8.69 28.85
CA ARG A 190 9.63 -7.68 28.49
C ARG A 190 8.98 -6.35 28.09
N LEU A 191 7.96 -6.38 27.25
CA LEU A 191 7.26 -5.18 26.79
C LEU A 191 6.36 -4.56 27.86
N LYS A 192 5.77 -5.38 28.74
CA LYS A 192 5.03 -4.89 29.94
C LYS A 192 5.95 -4.10 30.86
N THR A 193 7.16 -4.60 31.10
CA THR A 193 8.17 -3.91 31.92
C THR A 193 8.61 -2.60 31.30
N LEU A 194 8.86 -2.57 29.98
CA LEU A 194 9.22 -1.33 29.28
C LEU A 194 8.10 -0.29 29.36
N PHE A 195 6.86 -0.72 29.14
CA PHE A 195 5.70 0.16 29.23
C PHE A 195 5.52 0.74 30.64
N SER A 196 5.67 -0.09 31.69
CA SER A 196 5.57 0.36 33.09
C SER A 196 6.68 1.36 33.47
N GLN A 197 7.84 1.29 32.82
CA GLN A 197 8.94 2.24 32.96
C GLN A 197 8.79 3.52 32.13
N GLY A 198 7.70 3.65 31.36
CA GLY A 198 7.47 4.78 30.45
C GLY A 198 8.45 4.84 29.28
N LYS A 199 9.11 3.72 28.95
CA LYS A 199 10.04 3.64 27.82
C LYS A 199 9.29 3.23 26.55
N GLU A 200 9.48 4.00 25.48
CA GLU A 200 8.95 3.70 24.16
C GLU A 200 9.93 2.83 23.37
N GLU A 201 9.43 1.76 22.81
CA GLU A 201 10.15 0.90 21.86
C GLU A 201 9.23 0.64 20.66
N GLU A 202 9.78 0.71 19.45
CA GLU A 202 9.05 0.35 18.24
C GLU A 202 9.09 -1.15 18.02
N CYS A 203 7.93 -1.77 17.97
CA CYS A 203 7.77 -3.20 17.74
C CYS A 203 7.28 -3.47 16.31
N GLU A 204 7.89 -4.43 15.66
CA GLU A 204 7.46 -4.89 14.34
C GLU A 204 6.28 -5.86 14.47
N ILE A 205 5.17 -5.53 13.81
CA ILE A 205 3.92 -6.27 13.84
C ILE A 205 3.63 -6.81 12.45
N ILE A 206 3.18 -8.06 12.39
CA ILE A 206 2.66 -8.69 11.18
C ILE A 206 1.15 -8.79 11.32
N HIS A 207 0.41 -8.13 10.44
CA HIS A 207 -1.02 -8.36 10.25
C HIS A 207 -1.19 -9.34 9.09
N ALA A 208 -1.60 -10.55 9.40
CA ALA A 208 -1.85 -11.61 8.42
C ALA A 208 -3.34 -11.69 8.12
N VAL A 209 -3.70 -11.61 6.84
CA VAL A 209 -5.06 -11.80 6.33
C VAL A 209 -4.99 -12.88 5.26
N LEU A 210 -5.61 -14.02 5.53
CA LEU A 210 -5.51 -15.23 4.69
C LEU A 210 -6.78 -16.08 4.79
N PRO A 211 -7.04 -16.97 3.81
CA PRO A 211 -8.13 -17.93 3.91
C PRO A 211 -8.03 -18.76 5.20
N ASN A 212 -9.14 -18.91 5.89
CA ASN A 212 -9.17 -19.70 7.13
C ASN A 212 -9.23 -21.20 6.78
N PRO A 213 -8.17 -21.98 7.05
CA PRO A 213 -8.14 -23.40 6.71
C PRO A 213 -9.11 -24.25 7.56
N LEU A 214 -9.60 -23.69 8.66
CA LEU A 214 -10.54 -24.36 9.58
C LEU A 214 -11.99 -23.93 9.34
N TYR A 215 -12.24 -23.10 8.30
CA TYR A 215 -13.58 -22.62 8.01
C TYR A 215 -14.46 -23.74 7.45
N GLU A 216 -15.58 -23.98 8.12
CA GLU A 216 -16.67 -24.83 7.64
C GLU A 216 -17.84 -23.97 7.19
N LYS A 217 -18.28 -24.14 5.95
CA LYS A 217 -19.39 -23.36 5.38
C LYS A 217 -20.68 -23.56 6.21
N GLY A 218 -21.17 -22.43 6.76
CA GLY A 218 -22.36 -22.42 7.62
C GLY A 218 -22.08 -22.46 9.13
N ALA A 219 -20.83 -22.51 9.56
CA ALA A 219 -20.47 -22.36 10.96
C ALA A 219 -20.70 -20.93 11.46
N VAL A 220 -21.51 -20.78 12.49
CA VAL A 220 -22.01 -19.46 12.98
C VAL A 220 -20.90 -18.58 13.56
N PHE A 221 -19.83 -19.18 14.09
CA PHE A 221 -18.75 -18.45 14.78
C PHE A 221 -17.41 -18.47 14.04
N GLN A 222 -17.37 -19.03 12.84
CA GLN A 222 -16.16 -19.06 12.03
C GLN A 222 -16.28 -18.11 10.86
N LYS A 223 -15.18 -17.39 10.58
CA LYS A 223 -15.08 -16.49 9.44
C LYS A 223 -14.23 -17.12 8.33
N PRO A 224 -14.61 -16.96 7.04
CA PRO A 224 -13.87 -17.53 5.93
C PRO A 224 -12.47 -16.94 5.76
N VAL A 225 -12.25 -15.71 6.20
CA VAL A 225 -10.95 -15.03 6.16
C VAL A 225 -10.44 -14.84 7.57
N LEU A 226 -9.26 -15.38 7.86
CA LEU A 226 -8.57 -15.21 9.14
C LEU A 226 -7.84 -13.87 9.15
N SER A 227 -7.93 -13.14 10.25
CA SER A 227 -7.16 -11.95 10.55
C SER A 227 -6.37 -12.14 11.83
N ALA A 228 -5.05 -12.06 11.77
CA ALA A 228 -4.20 -12.23 12.95
C ALA A 228 -3.13 -11.13 13.02
N TYR A 229 -2.99 -10.53 14.19
CA TYR A 229 -1.90 -9.61 14.51
C TYR A 229 -0.86 -10.33 15.36
N VAL A 230 0.38 -10.34 14.90
CA VAL A 230 1.47 -11.08 15.53
C VAL A 230 2.66 -10.14 15.77
N LEU A 231 3.19 -10.13 16.98
CA LEU A 231 4.49 -9.54 17.26
C LEU A 231 5.58 -10.41 16.63
N LYS A 232 6.38 -9.84 15.73
CA LYS A 232 7.36 -10.59 14.95
C LYS A 232 8.47 -11.18 15.83
N ASP A 233 9.03 -10.39 16.73
CA ASP A 233 10.19 -10.78 17.53
C ASP A 233 9.88 -11.87 18.54
N SER A 234 8.76 -11.76 19.25
CA SER A 234 8.33 -12.74 20.26
C SER A 234 7.42 -13.83 19.72
N GLN A 235 6.98 -13.73 18.46
CA GLN A 235 5.99 -14.62 17.84
C GLN A 235 4.71 -14.73 18.68
N THR A 236 4.33 -13.65 19.37
CA THR A 236 3.13 -13.60 20.22
C THR A 236 1.95 -13.11 19.40
N VAL A 237 0.82 -13.79 19.48
CA VAL A 237 -0.44 -13.36 18.86
C VAL A 237 -1.04 -12.27 19.74
N LEU A 238 -1.19 -11.05 19.19
CA LEU A 238 -1.83 -9.91 19.84
C LEU A 238 -3.35 -9.98 19.71
N PHE A 239 -3.82 -10.39 18.52
CA PHE A 239 -5.24 -10.51 18.22
C PHE A 239 -5.45 -11.57 17.15
N SER A 240 -6.57 -12.29 17.25
CA SER A 240 -7.02 -13.22 16.23
C SER A 240 -8.52 -13.05 16.05
N GLY A 241 -8.93 -12.80 14.82
CA GLY A 241 -10.32 -12.61 14.41
C GLY A 241 -10.50 -13.03 12.96
N GLY A 242 -11.50 -12.49 12.29
CA GLY A 242 -11.72 -12.80 10.87
C GLY A 242 -12.73 -11.88 10.21
N PHE A 243 -12.79 -11.99 8.90
CA PHE A 243 -13.69 -11.24 8.02
C PHE A 243 -14.58 -12.20 7.22
N ASP A 244 -15.73 -11.74 6.81
CA ASP A 244 -16.61 -12.48 5.91
C ASP A 244 -16.08 -12.50 4.48
N GLU A 245 -15.36 -11.44 4.09
CA GLU A 245 -14.70 -11.28 2.80
C GLU A 245 -13.31 -10.69 2.99
N MET A 246 -12.47 -10.75 1.94
CA MET A 246 -11.12 -10.20 1.96
C MET A 246 -11.15 -8.67 2.04
N PRO A 247 -10.68 -8.04 3.13
CA PRO A 247 -10.74 -6.59 3.31
C PRO A 247 -9.57 -5.85 2.64
N LEU A 248 -8.61 -6.58 2.08
CA LEU A 248 -7.42 -6.04 1.44
C LEU A 248 -7.46 -6.30 -0.06
N PHE A 249 -7.76 -5.27 -0.83
CA PHE A 249 -7.77 -5.31 -2.29
C PHE A 249 -6.38 -4.97 -2.82
N VAL A 250 -5.73 -5.91 -3.48
CA VAL A 250 -4.42 -5.69 -4.11
C VAL A 250 -4.59 -5.69 -5.62
N VAL A 251 -4.36 -4.51 -6.20
CA VAL A 251 -4.49 -4.27 -7.63
C VAL A 251 -3.11 -4.26 -8.28
N ARG A 252 -3.01 -4.79 -9.51
CA ARG A 252 -1.78 -4.87 -10.30
C ARG A 252 -2.01 -4.26 -11.67
N TRP A 253 -1.09 -3.39 -12.12
CA TRP A 253 -1.20 -2.72 -13.42
C TRP A 253 -1.05 -3.70 -14.57
N SER A 254 0.10 -4.36 -14.63
CA SER A 254 0.38 -5.39 -15.62
C SER A 254 1.18 -6.51 -14.95
N LYS A 255 0.72 -7.73 -15.09
CA LYS A 255 1.34 -8.92 -14.51
C LYS A 255 1.94 -9.78 -15.59
N ALA A 256 3.22 -10.11 -15.47
CA ALA A 256 3.84 -11.13 -16.28
C ALA A 256 3.53 -12.53 -15.72
N SER A 257 3.48 -13.53 -16.59
CA SER A 257 3.31 -14.92 -16.16
C SER A 257 4.45 -15.33 -15.24
N GLY A 258 4.10 -15.90 -14.08
CA GLY A 258 5.07 -16.31 -13.06
C GLY A 258 5.51 -15.21 -12.09
N GLU A 259 5.09 -13.97 -12.29
CA GLU A 259 5.32 -12.89 -11.32
C GLU A 259 4.07 -12.66 -10.45
N VAL A 260 4.26 -12.40 -9.17
CA VAL A 260 3.17 -12.11 -8.22
C VAL A 260 2.85 -10.61 -8.22
N TYR A 261 3.87 -9.77 -8.30
CA TYR A 261 3.73 -8.32 -8.34
C TYR A 261 3.60 -7.79 -9.76
N GLY A 262 2.84 -6.71 -9.94
CA GLY A 262 2.67 -6.05 -11.22
C GLY A 262 3.81 -5.09 -11.56
N ARG A 263 3.95 -4.79 -12.86
CA ARG A 263 4.87 -3.78 -13.39
C ARG A 263 4.08 -2.58 -13.87
N SER A 264 4.59 -1.37 -13.57
CA SER A 264 3.97 -0.10 -13.91
C SER A 264 4.48 0.46 -15.24
N PRO A 265 3.81 1.49 -15.80
CA PRO A 265 4.39 2.30 -16.86
C PRO A 265 5.76 2.88 -16.51
N ALA A 266 6.00 3.23 -15.25
CA ALA A 266 7.28 3.76 -14.80
C ALA A 266 8.43 2.73 -14.92
N PHE A 267 8.16 1.42 -14.79
CA PHE A 267 9.16 0.38 -15.07
C PHE A 267 9.65 0.44 -16.52
N SER A 268 8.73 0.61 -17.46
CA SER A 268 9.06 0.68 -18.88
C SER A 268 9.77 1.97 -19.25
N ALA A 269 9.41 3.09 -18.62
CA ALA A 269 9.99 4.40 -18.87
C ALA A 269 11.30 4.64 -18.09
N LEU A 270 11.69 3.75 -17.17
CA LEU A 270 12.84 3.98 -16.30
C LEU A 270 14.15 4.29 -17.02
N PRO A 271 14.51 3.62 -18.16
CA PRO A 271 15.71 3.96 -18.90
C PRO A 271 15.72 5.41 -19.42
N ASP A 272 14.58 5.86 -19.95
CA ASP A 272 14.43 7.23 -20.49
C ASP A 272 14.46 8.27 -19.37
N ILE A 273 13.84 7.97 -18.22
CA ILE A 273 13.88 8.80 -17.02
C ILE A 273 15.33 8.98 -16.55
N LYS A 274 16.10 7.90 -16.47
CA LYS A 274 17.52 7.95 -16.10
C LYS A 274 18.34 8.79 -17.07
N MET A 275 18.12 8.58 -18.37
CA MET A 275 18.81 9.35 -19.41
C MET A 275 18.53 10.84 -19.26
N LEU A 276 17.28 11.23 -19.04
CA LEU A 276 16.89 12.62 -18.88
C LEU A 276 17.50 13.25 -17.61
N GLN A 277 17.52 12.54 -16.49
CA GLN A 277 18.17 13.00 -15.26
C GLN A 277 19.67 13.24 -15.47
N GLU A 278 20.35 12.33 -16.18
CA GLU A 278 21.78 12.47 -16.46
C GLU A 278 22.06 13.64 -17.42
N MET A 279 21.26 13.80 -18.48
CA MET A 279 21.38 14.95 -19.40
C MET A 279 21.23 16.29 -18.66
N MET A 280 20.26 16.40 -17.75
CA MET A 280 20.07 17.62 -16.96
C MET A 280 21.23 17.85 -15.98
N ARG A 281 21.73 16.79 -15.35
CA ARG A 281 22.92 16.87 -14.49
C ARG A 281 24.15 17.40 -15.24
N GLU A 282 24.46 16.84 -16.40
CA GLU A 282 25.58 17.24 -17.24
C GLU A 282 25.41 18.68 -17.76
N THR A 283 24.18 19.09 -18.11
CA THR A 283 23.86 20.45 -18.52
C THR A 283 24.16 21.44 -17.40
N LEU A 284 23.78 21.14 -16.18
CA LEU A 284 24.08 21.99 -15.01
C LEU A 284 25.59 22.08 -14.75
N ILE A 285 26.32 20.97 -14.87
CA ILE A 285 27.78 20.93 -14.72
C ILE A 285 28.44 21.79 -15.81
N ALA A 286 28.00 21.63 -17.07
CA ALA A 286 28.52 22.42 -18.18
C ALA A 286 28.29 23.94 -17.98
N ALA A 287 27.10 24.33 -17.51
CA ALA A 287 26.78 25.72 -17.18
C ALA A 287 27.66 26.28 -16.04
N GLN A 288 27.94 25.45 -15.00
CA GLN A 288 28.84 25.82 -13.91
C GLN A 288 30.27 26.03 -14.39
N LEU A 289 30.78 25.15 -15.27
CA LEU A 289 32.12 25.25 -15.86
C LEU A 289 32.23 26.46 -16.79
N ALA A 290 31.19 26.79 -17.55
CA ALA A 290 31.13 27.97 -18.38
C ALA A 290 31.20 29.28 -17.55
N ASN A 291 30.54 29.31 -16.39
CA ASN A 291 30.55 30.46 -15.49
C ASN A 291 31.86 30.59 -14.70
N ARG A 292 32.55 29.47 -14.45
CA ARG A 292 33.83 29.40 -13.69
C ARG A 292 34.80 28.50 -14.43
N PRO A 293 35.35 28.93 -15.57
CA PRO A 293 36.27 28.10 -16.34
C PRO A 293 37.56 27.86 -15.57
N PRO A 294 38.13 26.61 -15.64
CA PRO A 294 39.43 26.35 -15.08
C PRO A 294 40.50 27.18 -15.77
N VAL A 295 41.34 27.83 -15.00
CA VAL A 295 42.44 28.65 -15.51
C VAL A 295 43.74 27.88 -15.36
N LEU A 296 44.48 27.73 -16.47
CA LEU A 296 45.86 27.22 -16.42
C LEU A 296 46.78 28.36 -16.04
N VAL A 297 47.42 28.24 -14.89
CA VAL A 297 48.52 29.13 -14.46
C VAL A 297 49.84 28.45 -14.78
N ARG A 298 50.72 29.17 -15.52
CA ARG A 298 52.09 28.69 -15.66
C ARG A 298 52.82 28.84 -14.32
N ASP A 299 53.42 27.79 -13.88
CA ASP A 299 54.35 27.82 -12.76
C ASP A 299 55.71 28.27 -13.33
N ASP A 300 56.06 29.54 -13.15
CA ASP A 300 57.37 30.10 -13.54
C ASP A 300 58.36 29.91 -12.38
#